data_500b35adcfa49983d6b96f9260e58b95
#
_entry.id   500b35adcfa49983d6b96f9260e58b95
#
_cell.length_a   1.000
_cell.length_b   1.000
_cell.length_c   1.000
_cell.angle_alpha   90.00
_cell.angle_beta   90.00
_cell.angle_gamma   90.00
#
_symmetry.space_group_name_H-M   'P 1'
#
loop_
_entity.id
_entity.type
_entity.pdbx_description
1 polymer ?
#
loop_
_entity_poly.entity_id
_entity_poly.type
_entity_poly.pdbx_seq_one_letter_code
_entity_poly.pdbx_strand_id
1 'polypeptide(L)'
;MHLGYYTTVILLIFVFKSTLFCQNFNISKTGTQSFYFKDPQNRNQTSFTSNAPFENFTGVSSDVWGEISFDPNDVKNTIKGEIFISVNSIQTGIELRDEDLRGTGWLNSEEYPVISFNLEKANEVISLDNNKIRVLMDGYFSCRGKEKVITVDAVLNFLAESELTKKRISGDLLSVVSNFDINLSDYGIKSVFIPNRVSDKINVSVNILGTNVNP
;
A
#
# COMPACT_ATOMS: atom_id res chain seq x y z
N MET A 1 -31.03 -24.08 -69.68
CA MET A 1 -29.94 -24.66 -68.87
C MET A 1 -29.41 -23.57 -67.91
N HIS A 2 -29.99 -23.49 -66.70
CA HIS A 2 -29.63 -22.46 -65.69
C HIS A 2 -28.74 -23.12 -64.65
N LEU A 3 -27.49 -22.72 -64.63
CA LEU A 3 -26.53 -23.13 -63.61
C LEU A 3 -26.73 -22.21 -62.38
N GLY A 4 -27.22 -22.75 -61.23
CA GLY A 4 -27.32 -22.03 -59.98
C GLY A 4 -26.00 -22.11 -59.20
N TYR A 5 -25.40 -20.99 -58.94
CA TYR A 5 -24.22 -20.89 -58.04
C TYR A 5 -24.69 -20.85 -56.56
N TYR A 6 -24.35 -21.87 -55.80
CA TYR A 6 -24.52 -21.86 -54.34
C TYR A 6 -23.29 -21.23 -53.71
N THR A 7 -23.46 -20.05 -53.16
CA THR A 7 -22.40 -19.36 -52.38
C THR A 7 -22.45 -19.89 -50.94
N THR A 8 -21.47 -20.71 -50.60
CA THR A 8 -21.32 -21.20 -49.21
C THR A 8 -20.69 -20.10 -48.38
N VAL A 9 -21.48 -19.50 -47.46
CA VAL A 9 -20.97 -18.54 -46.47
C VAL A 9 -20.36 -19.33 -45.31
N ILE A 10 -19.05 -19.32 -45.19
CA ILE A 10 -18.32 -19.89 -44.04
C ILE A 10 -18.34 -18.84 -42.92
N LEU A 11 -19.17 -19.07 -41.90
CA LEU A 11 -19.21 -18.26 -40.69
C LEU A 11 -18.01 -18.63 -39.80
N LEU A 12 -16.98 -17.78 -39.79
CA LEU A 12 -15.82 -17.95 -38.95
C LEU A 12 -16.21 -17.49 -37.52
N ILE A 13 -16.51 -18.45 -36.63
CA ILE A 13 -16.74 -18.15 -35.20
C ILE A 13 -15.38 -17.93 -34.55
N PHE A 14 -15.05 -16.68 -34.33
CA PHE A 14 -13.92 -16.30 -33.45
C PHE A 14 -14.31 -16.62 -31.99
N VAL A 15 -13.83 -17.76 -31.49
CA VAL A 15 -13.90 -18.05 -30.05
C VAL A 15 -12.84 -17.18 -29.36
N PHE A 16 -13.25 -16.03 -28.83
CA PHE A 16 -12.44 -15.27 -27.88
C PHE A 16 -12.27 -16.15 -26.63
N LYS A 17 -11.12 -16.79 -26.49
CA LYS A 17 -10.70 -17.33 -25.18
C LYS A 17 -10.42 -16.15 -24.27
N SER A 18 -11.41 -15.72 -23.49
CA SER A 18 -11.16 -14.87 -22.33
C SER A 18 -10.27 -15.67 -21.38
N THR A 19 -9.00 -15.30 -21.30
CA THR A 19 -8.13 -15.74 -20.21
C THR A 19 -8.73 -15.17 -18.93
N LEU A 20 -9.38 -16.01 -18.14
CA LEU A 20 -9.74 -15.68 -16.77
C LEU A 20 -8.43 -15.45 -16.03
N PHE A 21 -8.01 -14.18 -15.92
CA PHE A 21 -6.97 -13.80 -14.97
C PHE A 21 -7.52 -14.09 -13.58
N CYS A 22 -6.86 -15.00 -12.86
CA CYS A 22 -7.14 -15.20 -11.45
C CYS A 22 -6.92 -13.87 -10.75
N GLN A 23 -7.96 -13.31 -10.12
CA GLN A 23 -7.94 -11.98 -9.49
C GLN A 23 -7.80 -12.07 -7.98
N ASN A 24 -7.52 -13.26 -7.42
CA ASN A 24 -7.56 -13.53 -6.00
C ASN A 24 -6.34 -14.34 -5.55
N PHE A 25 -6.20 -14.51 -4.24
CA PHE A 25 -5.31 -15.50 -3.69
C PHE A 25 -5.82 -16.92 -4.04
N ASN A 26 -4.89 -17.84 -4.29
CA ASN A 26 -5.19 -19.26 -4.41
C ASN A 26 -4.68 -20.00 -3.16
N ILE A 27 -5.31 -19.73 -2.03
CA ILE A 27 -4.99 -20.31 -0.72
C ILE A 27 -6.20 -21.04 -0.16
N SER A 28 -5.97 -21.98 0.78
CA SER A 28 -7.04 -22.79 1.38
C SER A 28 -7.84 -22.08 2.48
N LYS A 29 -7.81 -20.75 2.53
CA LYS A 29 -8.58 -19.92 3.48
C LYS A 29 -9.86 -19.43 2.83
N THR A 30 -10.93 -19.35 3.60
CA THR A 30 -12.24 -18.87 3.16
C THR A 30 -12.83 -17.91 4.19
N GLY A 31 -13.71 -17.02 3.73
CA GLY A 31 -14.30 -15.97 4.57
C GLY A 31 -13.30 -14.86 4.90
N THR A 32 -13.77 -13.88 5.63
CA THR A 32 -12.96 -12.69 5.97
C THR A 32 -11.75 -13.07 6.82
N GLN A 33 -10.58 -12.70 6.35
CA GLN A 33 -9.31 -12.80 7.08
C GLN A 33 -8.91 -11.37 7.49
N SER A 34 -8.52 -11.18 8.75
CA SER A 34 -8.01 -9.90 9.29
C SER A 34 -6.55 -10.06 9.68
N PHE A 35 -5.75 -9.03 9.38
CA PHE A 35 -4.33 -8.96 9.70
C PHE A 35 -4.01 -7.66 10.40
N TYR A 36 -3.35 -7.74 11.55
CA TYR A 36 -2.97 -6.63 12.42
C TYR A 36 -1.49 -6.32 12.25
N PHE A 37 -1.15 -5.05 12.03
CA PHE A 37 0.20 -4.61 11.66
C PHE A 37 1.03 -4.03 12.81
N LYS A 38 0.54 -4.08 14.04
CA LYS A 38 1.36 -3.71 15.21
C LYS A 38 2.39 -4.81 15.49
N ASP A 39 3.66 -4.53 15.20
CA ASP A 39 4.77 -5.44 15.55
C ASP A 39 5.31 -5.08 16.94
N PRO A 40 5.28 -5.98 17.94
CA PRO A 40 5.79 -5.71 19.28
C PRO A 40 7.27 -5.32 19.33
N GLN A 41 8.04 -5.67 18.29
CA GLN A 41 9.47 -5.35 18.18
C GLN A 41 9.75 -4.19 17.21
N ASN A 42 8.71 -3.48 16.75
CA ASN A 42 8.81 -2.35 15.82
C ASN A 42 9.68 -2.63 14.56
N ARG A 43 9.50 -3.82 13.97
CA ARG A 43 10.26 -4.23 12.76
C ARG A 43 9.53 -3.85 11.47
N ASN A 44 8.26 -3.44 11.54
CA ASN A 44 7.57 -2.83 10.42
C ASN A 44 8.23 -1.50 10.09
N GLN A 45 8.33 -1.20 8.81
CA GLN A 45 9.05 -0.02 8.37
C GLN A 45 8.31 0.70 7.27
N THR A 46 8.16 2.00 7.44
CA THR A 46 7.80 2.94 6.39
C THR A 46 8.91 3.95 6.25
N SER A 47 9.17 4.40 5.03
CA SER A 47 10.15 5.43 4.78
C SER A 47 9.64 6.44 3.77
N PHE A 48 10.21 7.62 3.81
CA PHE A 48 10.05 8.62 2.77
C PHE A 48 11.41 9.07 2.25
N THR A 49 11.47 9.42 0.98
CA THR A 49 12.69 9.98 0.36
C THR A 49 12.37 11.31 -0.30
N SER A 50 13.18 12.31 0.02
CA SER A 50 13.21 13.61 -0.63
C SER A 50 14.44 13.67 -1.54
N ASN A 51 14.21 13.88 -2.84
CA ASN A 51 15.26 14.08 -3.83
C ASN A 51 15.19 15.54 -4.32
N ALA A 52 16.03 16.39 -3.77
CA ALA A 52 16.10 17.82 -4.12
C ALA A 52 17.45 18.18 -4.73
N PRO A 53 17.55 19.30 -5.48
CA PRO A 53 18.80 19.68 -6.16
C PRO A 53 20.02 19.81 -5.25
N PHE A 54 19.84 20.25 -4.01
CA PHE A 54 20.96 20.48 -3.08
C PHE A 54 21.13 19.37 -2.05
N GLU A 55 20.08 18.58 -1.78
CA GLU A 55 20.11 17.60 -0.71
C GLU A 55 19.17 16.43 -0.99
N ASN A 56 19.65 15.22 -0.81
CA ASN A 56 18.85 14.00 -0.81
C ASN A 56 18.88 13.38 0.57
N PHE A 57 17.71 13.01 1.11
CA PHE A 57 17.63 12.34 2.39
C PHE A 57 16.41 11.42 2.47
N THR A 58 16.49 10.50 3.41
CA THR A 58 15.41 9.56 3.72
C THR A 58 15.07 9.66 5.21
N GLY A 59 13.78 9.64 5.52
CA GLY A 59 13.30 9.45 6.88
C GLY A 59 12.61 8.09 7.00
N VAL A 60 12.72 7.48 8.18
CA VAL A 60 12.17 6.15 8.47
C VAL A 60 11.32 6.20 9.73
N SER A 61 10.19 5.51 9.72
CA SER A 61 9.36 5.21 10.89
C SER A 61 9.21 3.71 11.05
N SER A 62 9.29 3.21 12.28
CA SER A 62 8.98 1.84 12.65
C SER A 62 7.76 1.71 13.57
N ASP A 63 7.15 2.83 13.98
CA ASP A 63 5.90 2.85 14.74
C ASP A 63 4.72 2.91 13.78
N VAL A 64 4.36 1.73 13.28
CA VAL A 64 3.31 1.49 12.28
C VAL A 64 2.30 0.53 12.89
N TRP A 65 1.00 0.84 12.73
CA TRP A 65 -0.08 -0.03 13.17
C TRP A 65 -1.27 0.08 12.23
N GLY A 66 -2.26 -0.77 12.40
CA GLY A 66 -3.49 -0.79 11.62
C GLY A 66 -3.96 -2.20 11.33
N GLU A 67 -4.95 -2.31 10.49
CA GLU A 67 -5.58 -3.57 10.10
C GLU A 67 -5.88 -3.59 8.60
N ILE A 68 -5.74 -4.75 7.98
CA ILE A 68 -6.26 -5.04 6.64
C ILE A 68 -7.08 -6.31 6.72
N SER A 69 -8.29 -6.30 6.16
CA SER A 69 -9.18 -7.46 6.09
C SER A 69 -9.72 -7.68 4.69
N PHE A 70 -9.90 -8.94 4.31
CA PHE A 70 -10.46 -9.33 3.00
C PHE A 70 -10.89 -10.80 3.01
N ASP A 71 -11.79 -11.17 2.09
CA ASP A 71 -12.00 -12.57 1.70
C ASP A 71 -10.98 -12.94 0.61
N PRO A 72 -10.14 -13.96 0.81
CA PRO A 72 -9.16 -14.41 -0.19
C PRO A 72 -9.75 -14.79 -1.55
N ASN A 73 -11.03 -15.18 -1.59
CA ASN A 73 -11.74 -15.57 -2.81
C ASN A 73 -12.38 -14.37 -3.54
N ASP A 74 -12.47 -13.21 -2.88
CA ASP A 74 -13.05 -11.98 -3.46
C ASP A 74 -12.36 -10.74 -2.89
N VAL A 75 -11.05 -10.66 -3.07
CA VAL A 75 -10.25 -9.54 -2.54
C VAL A 75 -10.75 -8.21 -3.07
N LYS A 76 -11.04 -8.11 -4.36
CA LYS A 76 -11.42 -6.85 -5.01
C LYS A 76 -12.62 -6.17 -4.35
N ASN A 77 -13.63 -6.93 -3.97
CA ASN A 77 -14.88 -6.38 -3.44
C ASN A 77 -14.91 -6.33 -1.91
N THR A 78 -14.01 -7.04 -1.25
CA THR A 78 -14.04 -7.23 0.21
C THR A 78 -12.89 -6.59 0.97
N ILE A 79 -11.79 -6.21 0.28
CA ILE A 79 -10.64 -5.63 0.94
C ILE A 79 -10.99 -4.29 1.59
N LYS A 80 -10.62 -4.17 2.85
CA LYS A 80 -10.70 -2.96 3.68
C LYS A 80 -9.42 -2.85 4.47
N GLY A 81 -9.04 -1.65 4.84
CA GLY A 81 -7.86 -1.49 5.69
C GLY A 81 -7.57 -0.04 6.00
N GLU A 82 -6.91 0.13 7.12
CA GLU A 82 -6.34 1.39 7.56
C GLU A 82 -4.96 1.15 8.15
N ILE A 83 -4.02 2.00 7.78
CA ILE A 83 -2.64 1.96 8.28
C ILE A 83 -2.31 3.34 8.84
N PHE A 84 -1.69 3.34 10.00
CA PHE A 84 -1.29 4.52 10.75
C PHE A 84 0.21 4.53 10.99
N ILE A 85 0.79 5.73 11.01
CA ILE A 85 2.21 5.96 11.26
C ILE A 85 2.32 7.09 12.29
N SER A 86 3.09 6.89 13.36
CA SER A 86 3.41 7.94 14.32
C SER A 86 4.39 8.95 13.71
N VAL A 87 3.98 10.22 13.66
CA VAL A 87 4.86 11.32 13.19
C VAL A 87 6.08 11.45 14.09
N ASN A 88 5.92 11.25 15.39
CA ASN A 88 7.01 11.39 16.37
C ASN A 88 8.09 10.29 16.24
N SER A 89 7.78 9.19 15.58
CA SER A 89 8.72 8.09 15.36
C SER A 89 9.59 8.26 14.11
N ILE A 90 9.32 9.27 13.28
CA ILE A 90 10.07 9.51 12.06
C ILE A 90 11.47 10.05 12.40
N GLN A 91 12.49 9.39 11.83
CA GLN A 91 13.89 9.74 12.02
C GLN A 91 14.60 9.81 10.67
N THR A 92 15.41 10.85 10.47
CA THR A 92 16.25 11.08 9.28
C THR A 92 17.73 10.85 9.57
N GLY A 93 18.07 10.55 10.83
CA GLY A 93 19.45 10.40 11.29
C GLY A 93 20.15 11.72 11.63
N ILE A 94 19.47 12.87 11.53
CA ILE A 94 19.96 14.18 11.95
C ILE A 94 18.94 14.80 12.90
N GLU A 95 19.28 14.94 14.17
CA GLU A 95 18.38 15.36 15.24
C GLU A 95 17.69 16.69 14.96
N LEU A 96 18.43 17.73 14.55
CA LEU A 96 17.84 19.03 14.19
C LEU A 96 16.83 18.94 13.03
N ARG A 97 17.06 18.07 12.06
CA ARG A 97 16.12 17.83 10.97
C ARG A 97 14.86 17.12 11.48
N ASP A 98 15.02 16.17 12.40
CA ASP A 98 13.93 15.43 13.00
C ASP A 98 13.06 16.33 13.87
N GLU A 99 13.65 17.30 14.58
CA GLU A 99 12.95 18.35 15.32
C GLU A 99 12.18 19.28 14.38
N ASP A 100 12.84 19.79 13.31
CA ASP A 100 12.20 20.62 12.31
C ASP A 100 11.01 19.89 11.66
N LEU A 101 11.20 18.62 11.29
CA LEU A 101 10.17 17.81 10.65
C LEU A 101 8.92 17.67 11.53
N ARG A 102 9.08 17.55 12.84
CA ARG A 102 7.98 17.51 13.82
C ARG A 102 7.36 18.88 14.08
N GLY A 103 8.07 19.95 13.78
CA GLY A 103 7.67 21.33 14.04
C GLY A 103 6.48 21.81 13.20
N THR A 104 5.91 22.95 13.60
CA THR A 104 4.72 23.57 12.98
C THR A 104 4.90 23.96 11.51
N GLY A 105 6.15 24.21 11.10
CA GLY A 105 6.49 24.50 9.69
C GLY A 105 6.39 23.30 8.74
N TRP A 106 6.38 22.08 9.30
CA TRP A 106 6.36 20.82 8.55
C TRP A 106 5.17 19.96 8.95
N LEU A 107 5.37 18.84 9.65
CA LEU A 107 4.29 17.90 9.96
C LEU A 107 3.42 18.33 11.14
N ASN A 108 3.90 19.23 12.01
CA ASN A 108 3.19 19.73 13.20
C ASN A 108 2.65 18.59 14.09
N SER A 109 3.56 17.77 14.59
CA SER A 109 3.23 16.52 15.28
C SER A 109 2.46 16.72 16.60
N GLU A 110 2.49 17.91 17.21
CA GLU A 110 1.69 18.23 18.39
C GLU A 110 0.20 18.27 18.07
N GLU A 111 -0.17 18.81 16.92
CA GLU A 111 -1.56 18.93 16.47
C GLU A 111 -1.97 17.70 15.61
N TYR A 112 -1.04 17.17 14.83
CA TYR A 112 -1.28 16.05 13.91
C TYR A 112 -0.29 14.90 14.16
N PRO A 113 -0.45 14.14 15.25
CA PRO A 113 0.53 13.12 15.65
C PRO A 113 0.57 11.88 14.75
N VAL A 114 -0.39 11.74 13.83
CA VAL A 114 -0.57 10.54 13.01
C VAL A 114 -0.71 10.89 11.54
N ILE A 115 -0.01 10.15 10.69
CA ILE A 115 -0.26 10.03 9.26
C ILE A 115 -1.04 8.74 9.03
N SER A 116 -2.05 8.74 8.15
CA SER A 116 -2.84 7.54 7.88
C SER A 116 -3.14 7.35 6.41
N PHE A 117 -3.39 6.09 6.06
CA PHE A 117 -3.98 5.70 4.78
C PHE A 117 -5.20 4.83 5.07
N ASN A 118 -6.37 5.26 4.59
CA ASN A 118 -7.63 4.51 4.69
C ASN A 118 -8.04 4.06 3.30
N LEU A 119 -8.06 2.75 3.09
CA LEU A 119 -8.41 2.14 1.81
C LEU A 119 -9.91 2.32 1.53
N GLU A 120 -10.24 2.93 0.39
CA GLU A 120 -11.62 3.15 -0.04
C GLU A 120 -12.11 2.00 -0.93
N LYS A 121 -11.32 1.63 -1.94
CA LYS A 121 -11.68 0.58 -2.90
C LYS A 121 -10.46 0.00 -3.61
N ALA A 122 -10.55 -1.27 -4.00
CA ALA A 122 -9.62 -1.87 -4.94
C ALA A 122 -10.14 -1.66 -6.39
N ASN A 123 -9.31 -1.04 -7.22
CA ASN A 123 -9.60 -0.85 -8.65
C ASN A 123 -9.28 -2.10 -9.44
N GLU A 124 -8.15 -2.72 -9.14
CA GLU A 124 -7.65 -3.91 -9.83
C GLU A 124 -6.94 -4.85 -8.85
N VAL A 125 -7.12 -6.15 -9.06
CA VAL A 125 -6.40 -7.22 -8.35
C VAL A 125 -5.83 -8.17 -9.39
N ILE A 126 -4.52 -8.45 -9.31
CA ILE A 126 -3.80 -9.34 -10.23
C ILE A 126 -3.10 -10.40 -9.39
N SER A 127 -3.38 -11.68 -9.64
CA SER A 127 -2.62 -12.76 -9.03
C SER A 127 -1.22 -12.82 -9.65
N LEU A 128 -0.20 -12.77 -8.81
CA LEU A 128 1.20 -12.92 -9.20
C LEU A 128 1.68 -14.34 -8.95
N ASP A 129 1.14 -14.99 -7.91
CA ASP A 129 1.40 -16.38 -7.53
C ASP A 129 0.23 -16.86 -6.64
N ASN A 130 0.22 -18.13 -6.21
CA ASN A 130 -0.85 -18.70 -5.39
C ASN A 130 -1.12 -17.89 -4.10
N ASN A 131 -0.08 -17.41 -3.48
CA ASN A 131 -0.14 -16.66 -2.22
C ASN A 131 0.25 -15.18 -2.37
N LYS A 132 0.33 -14.66 -3.59
CA LYS A 132 0.81 -13.31 -3.86
C LYS A 132 -0.05 -12.61 -4.89
N ILE A 133 -0.53 -11.42 -4.55
CA ILE A 133 -1.33 -10.58 -5.43
C ILE A 133 -0.77 -9.16 -5.49
N ARG A 134 -1.06 -8.47 -6.57
CA ARG A 134 -0.89 -7.04 -6.72
C ARG A 134 -2.27 -6.39 -6.70
N VAL A 135 -2.40 -5.33 -5.92
CA VAL A 135 -3.65 -4.59 -5.78
C VAL A 135 -3.40 -3.13 -6.10
N LEU A 136 -4.10 -2.62 -7.12
CA LEU A 136 -4.21 -1.19 -7.37
C LEU A 136 -5.44 -0.67 -6.63
N MET A 137 -5.25 0.29 -5.71
CA MET A 137 -6.31 0.75 -4.82
C MET A 137 -6.32 2.27 -4.69
N ASP A 138 -7.52 2.84 -4.55
CA ASP A 138 -7.69 4.22 -4.12
C ASP A 138 -7.96 4.26 -2.61
N GLY A 139 -7.44 5.28 -1.96
CA GLY A 139 -7.64 5.51 -0.54
C GLY A 139 -7.34 6.94 -0.14
N TYR A 140 -7.78 7.29 1.05
CA TYR A 140 -7.56 8.58 1.65
C TYR A 140 -6.23 8.60 2.40
N PHE A 141 -5.27 9.37 1.91
CA PHE A 141 -4.03 9.63 2.63
C PHE A 141 -4.17 10.93 3.41
N SER A 142 -4.03 10.82 4.72
CA SER A 142 -4.17 11.94 5.67
C SER A 142 -2.81 12.31 6.23
N CYS A 143 -2.44 13.57 6.09
CA CYS A 143 -1.21 14.13 6.62
C CYS A 143 -1.44 15.59 7.04
N ARG A 144 -0.95 15.97 8.21
CA ARG A 144 -1.06 17.34 8.71
C ARG A 144 -2.49 17.91 8.66
N GLY A 145 -3.49 17.11 9.07
CA GLY A 145 -4.91 17.47 9.10
C GLY A 145 -5.55 17.67 7.72
N LYS A 146 -4.87 17.33 6.64
CA LYS A 146 -5.42 17.34 5.28
C LYS A 146 -5.47 15.94 4.72
N GLU A 147 -6.53 15.69 3.95
CA GLU A 147 -6.79 14.42 3.33
C GLU A 147 -6.87 14.55 1.80
N LYS A 148 -6.30 13.58 1.10
CA LYS A 148 -6.33 13.48 -0.36
C LYS A 148 -6.58 12.04 -0.77
N VAL A 149 -7.37 11.85 -1.80
CA VAL A 149 -7.46 10.55 -2.48
C VAL A 149 -6.20 10.36 -3.30
N ILE A 150 -5.52 9.24 -3.05
CA ILE A 150 -4.37 8.80 -3.84
C ILE A 150 -4.59 7.38 -4.34
N THR A 151 -3.95 7.04 -5.45
CA THR A 151 -3.90 5.68 -5.96
C THR A 151 -2.59 5.03 -5.54
N VAL A 152 -2.70 3.89 -4.87
CA VAL A 152 -1.57 3.11 -4.35
C VAL A 152 -1.51 1.76 -5.04
N ASP A 153 -0.32 1.36 -5.44
CA ASP A 153 -0.01 0.04 -6.00
C ASP A 153 0.73 -0.77 -4.94
N ALA A 154 0.12 -1.85 -4.45
CA ALA A 154 0.67 -2.67 -3.40
C ALA A 154 0.75 -4.14 -3.80
N VAL A 155 1.81 -4.79 -3.35
CA VAL A 155 1.97 -6.24 -3.42
C VAL A 155 1.67 -6.82 -2.04
N LEU A 156 0.67 -7.70 -1.99
CA LEU A 156 0.27 -8.45 -0.81
C LEU A 156 0.75 -9.89 -0.95
N ASN A 157 1.43 -10.41 0.08
CA ASN A 157 1.93 -11.79 0.10
C ASN A 157 1.45 -12.47 1.39
N PHE A 158 0.61 -13.50 1.24
CA PHE A 158 0.12 -14.34 2.33
C PHE A 158 1.14 -15.43 2.65
N LEU A 159 1.43 -15.62 3.93
CA LEU A 159 2.34 -16.63 4.44
C LEU A 159 1.61 -17.45 5.52
N ALA A 160 1.25 -18.68 5.22
CA ALA A 160 0.66 -19.58 6.21
C ALA A 160 1.62 -19.79 7.38
N GLU A 161 1.05 -19.94 8.58
CA GLU A 161 1.84 -20.24 9.77
C GLU A 161 2.69 -21.51 9.57
N SER A 162 3.94 -21.44 9.96
CA SER A 162 4.94 -22.52 9.90
C SER A 162 5.95 -22.38 11.03
N GLU A 163 6.76 -23.40 11.26
CA GLU A 163 7.83 -23.34 12.25
C GLU A 163 8.83 -22.20 11.96
N LEU A 164 8.95 -21.78 10.71
CA LEU A 164 9.80 -20.65 10.31
C LEU A 164 9.13 -19.30 10.62
N THR A 165 7.87 -19.14 10.25
CA THR A 165 7.14 -17.87 10.43
C THR A 165 6.86 -17.58 11.90
N LYS A 166 6.62 -18.62 12.73
CA LYS A 166 6.47 -18.50 14.19
C LYS A 166 7.68 -17.87 14.88
N LYS A 167 8.89 -18.04 14.33
CA LYS A 167 10.10 -17.36 14.86
C LYS A 167 10.03 -15.86 14.68
N ARG A 168 9.25 -15.37 13.72
CA ARG A 168 9.03 -13.93 13.48
C ARG A 168 7.87 -13.41 14.33
N ILE A 169 6.70 -14.02 14.20
CA ILE A 169 5.47 -13.76 14.94
C ILE A 169 4.48 -14.90 14.68
N SER A 170 3.66 -15.26 15.67
CA SER A 170 2.65 -16.30 15.56
C SER A 170 1.51 -15.93 14.62
N GLY A 171 0.86 -16.94 14.05
CA GLY A 171 -0.28 -16.82 13.14
C GLY A 171 0.10 -16.82 11.67
N ASP A 172 -0.93 -16.79 10.82
CA ASP A 172 -0.77 -16.53 9.41
C ASP A 172 -0.36 -15.08 9.22
N LEU A 173 0.51 -14.81 8.25
CA LEU A 173 1.09 -13.49 8.04
C LEU A 173 0.67 -12.91 6.69
N LEU A 174 0.52 -11.58 6.66
CA LEU A 174 0.34 -10.79 5.45
C LEU A 174 1.47 -9.77 5.34
N SER A 175 2.33 -9.91 4.34
CA SER A 175 3.30 -8.89 3.97
C SER A 175 2.66 -7.92 2.99
N VAL A 176 2.88 -6.62 3.20
CA VAL A 176 2.44 -5.55 2.31
C VAL A 176 3.66 -4.71 1.93
N VAL A 177 3.89 -4.61 0.63
CA VAL A 177 4.95 -3.76 0.05
C VAL A 177 4.33 -2.81 -0.94
N SER A 178 4.61 -1.53 -0.81
CA SER A 178 4.11 -0.48 -1.71
C SER A 178 5.12 0.63 -1.86
N ASN A 179 5.02 1.34 -2.99
CA ASN A 179 5.80 2.54 -3.25
C ASN A 179 4.93 3.53 -4.03
N PHE A 180 4.80 4.76 -3.54
CA PHE A 180 3.99 5.79 -4.16
C PHE A 180 4.56 7.19 -3.87
N ASP A 181 4.08 8.18 -4.60
CA ASP A 181 4.50 9.56 -4.44
C ASP A 181 3.37 10.42 -3.88
N ILE A 182 3.74 11.40 -3.05
CA ILE A 182 2.85 12.47 -2.58
C ILE A 182 3.51 13.82 -2.84
N ASN A 183 2.72 14.91 -2.90
CA ASN A 183 3.27 16.27 -2.91
C ASN A 183 3.00 16.93 -1.55
N LEU A 184 4.02 17.51 -0.94
CA LEU A 184 3.91 18.22 0.34
C LEU A 184 2.92 19.39 0.28
N SER A 185 2.88 20.08 -0.85
CA SER A 185 1.95 21.20 -1.12
C SER A 185 0.48 20.79 -1.02
N ASP A 186 0.11 19.54 -1.35
CA ASP A 186 -1.24 19.00 -1.21
C ASP A 186 -1.70 18.98 0.26
N TYR A 187 -0.77 18.81 1.18
CA TYR A 187 -1.01 18.77 2.63
C TYR A 187 -0.73 20.13 3.30
N GLY A 188 -0.54 21.19 2.50
CA GLY A 188 -0.33 22.56 2.98
C GLY A 188 1.04 22.79 3.61
N ILE A 189 1.99 21.90 3.36
CA ILE A 189 3.38 22.09 3.77
C ILE A 189 4.05 23.01 2.73
N LYS A 190 4.44 24.18 3.20
CA LYS A 190 5.12 25.19 2.38
C LYS A 190 6.34 25.69 3.13
N SER A 191 7.49 25.67 2.49
CA SER A 191 8.75 26.11 3.09
C SER A 191 9.61 26.80 2.04
N VAL A 192 10.42 27.76 2.48
CA VAL A 192 11.44 28.41 1.62
C VAL A 192 12.52 27.42 1.16
N PHE A 193 12.62 26.27 1.77
CA PHE A 193 13.54 25.20 1.39
C PHE A 193 13.04 24.36 0.21
N ILE A 194 11.74 24.46 -0.13
CA ILE A 194 11.15 23.79 -1.30
C ILE A 194 11.28 24.71 -2.52
N PRO A 195 11.74 24.19 -3.68
CA PRO A 195 12.10 22.80 -3.99
C PRO A 195 13.60 22.47 -3.83
N ASN A 196 14.44 23.40 -3.37
CA ASN A 196 15.89 23.31 -3.54
C ASN A 196 16.59 22.37 -2.57
N ARG A 197 16.17 22.36 -1.28
CA ARG A 197 16.71 21.48 -0.23
C ARG A 197 15.78 20.34 0.15
N VAL A 198 14.48 20.54 -0.05
CA VAL A 198 13.45 19.53 0.14
C VAL A 198 12.59 19.48 -1.10
N SER A 199 12.38 18.31 -1.68
CA SER A 199 11.47 18.16 -2.83
C SER A 199 10.02 18.34 -2.39
N ASP A 200 9.20 18.99 -3.20
CA ASP A 200 7.74 18.96 -2.99
C ASP A 200 7.20 17.55 -3.21
N LYS A 201 7.75 16.84 -4.18
CA LYS A 201 7.41 15.45 -4.46
C LYS A 201 8.22 14.51 -3.57
N ILE A 202 7.55 13.80 -2.70
CA ILE A 202 8.12 12.85 -1.75
C ILE A 202 7.74 11.44 -2.17
N ASN A 203 8.73 10.56 -2.28
CA ASN A 203 8.51 9.13 -2.49
C ASN A 203 8.32 8.43 -1.14
N VAL A 204 7.23 7.69 -0.99
CA VAL A 204 6.89 6.91 0.20
C VAL A 204 7.02 5.43 -0.09
N SER A 205 7.75 4.71 0.75
CA SER A 205 7.91 3.26 0.67
C SER A 205 7.36 2.61 1.94
N VAL A 206 6.57 1.56 1.74
CA VAL A 206 5.92 0.79 2.81
C VAL A 206 6.40 -0.65 2.73
N ASN A 207 6.88 -1.19 3.85
CA ASN A 207 7.27 -2.59 4.00
C ASN A 207 6.85 -3.06 5.39
N ILE A 208 5.67 -3.67 5.46
CA ILE A 208 5.04 -4.05 6.73
C ILE A 208 4.56 -5.49 6.69
N LEU A 209 4.53 -6.12 7.85
CA LEU A 209 4.09 -7.49 8.06
C LEU A 209 3.05 -7.51 9.18
N GLY A 210 1.85 -7.98 8.86
CA GLY A 210 0.76 -8.19 9.80
C GLY A 210 0.58 -9.67 10.13
N THR A 211 -0.08 -9.94 11.25
CA THR A 211 -0.50 -11.29 11.69
C THR A 211 -1.99 -11.34 11.87
N ASN A 212 -2.60 -12.53 11.68
CA ASN A 212 -4.02 -12.73 11.96
C ASN A 212 -4.31 -13.02 13.45
N VAL A 213 -3.29 -13.00 14.29
CA VAL A 213 -3.44 -13.03 15.75
C VAL A 213 -3.59 -11.60 16.26
N ASN A 214 -4.75 -11.30 16.86
CA ASN A 214 -4.98 -9.98 17.44
C ASN A 214 -3.99 -9.74 18.60
N PRO A 215 -3.25 -8.63 18.62
CA PRO A 215 -2.27 -8.30 19.67
C PRO A 215 -2.91 -8.02 21.04
#